data_81dc02c05beb452b9c82207979e6ef20
#
_entry.id   81dc02c05beb452b9c82207979e6ef20
#
_cell.length_a   1.000
_cell.length_b   1.000
_cell.length_c   1.000
_cell.angle_alpha   90.00
_cell.angle_beta   90.00
_cell.angle_gamma   90.00
#
_symmetry.space_group_name_H-M   'P 1'
#
loop_
_entity.id
_entity.type
_entity.pdbx_description
1 polymer ?
#
loop_
_entity_poly.entity_id
_entity_poly.type
_entity_poly.pdbx_seq_one_letter_code
_entity_poly.pdbx_strand_id
1 'polypeptide(L)'
;NGINWTKFQRCSLGKYTVSGLSWMFRHGKIAWNLLLIASVKMILLRHGITEGQLVIDEVDRARSKSTKRIHKTYKQKHKASGGYVNGQTVIVLLLVTSSITIPVGFVFYQPDPVLSAWNKKEVALKKKGVPKSQRPPEPERHPDYPTKLNLALGLLHDFAKKHSDIKISVIMADALYGEGDFMDKASSIFGGVQTISQLRKNQNITVGNNTKSVDEYFNRINKGVPQTLTVRGDKQIEVTVSRAR
;
A
#
# COMPACT_ATOMS: atom_id res chain seq x y z
N ASN A 1 4.26 -21.44 -10.03
CA ASN A 1 4.40 -21.42 -11.49
C ASN A 1 4.49 -19.98 -12.01
N GLY A 2 5.72 -19.39 -11.98
CA GLY A 2 5.95 -18.03 -12.45
C GLY A 2 5.75 -17.86 -13.96
N ILE A 3 5.43 -16.64 -14.39
CA ILE A 3 5.44 -16.22 -15.78
C ILE A 3 6.90 -16.11 -16.23
N ASN A 4 7.25 -16.67 -17.37
CA ASN A 4 8.57 -16.59 -17.97
C ASN A 4 8.48 -16.42 -19.49
N TRP A 5 9.60 -16.14 -20.14
CA TRP A 5 9.67 -15.86 -21.58
C TRP A 5 9.15 -17.02 -22.44
N THR A 6 9.39 -18.25 -22.03
CA THR A 6 8.89 -19.44 -22.72
C THR A 6 7.36 -19.52 -22.71
N LYS A 7 6.72 -19.11 -21.59
CA LYS A 7 5.27 -19.03 -21.53
C LYS A 7 4.73 -17.93 -22.44
N PHE A 8 5.36 -16.76 -22.47
CA PHE A 8 4.99 -15.70 -23.41
C PHE A 8 5.12 -16.14 -24.84
N GLN A 9 6.20 -16.85 -25.21
CA GLN A 9 6.35 -17.43 -26.54
C GLN A 9 5.22 -18.40 -26.86
N ARG A 10 4.88 -19.30 -25.96
CA ARG A 10 3.76 -20.24 -26.16
C ARG A 10 2.41 -19.52 -26.35
N CYS A 11 2.15 -18.48 -25.54
CA CYS A 11 0.93 -17.66 -25.69
C CYS A 11 0.87 -16.93 -27.05
N SER A 12 2.02 -16.64 -27.66
CA SER A 12 2.09 -16.04 -28.99
C SER A 12 1.94 -17.05 -30.14
N LEU A 13 1.63 -18.32 -29.84
CA LEU A 13 1.53 -19.41 -30.80
C LEU A 13 2.78 -19.56 -31.67
N GLY A 14 3.98 -19.30 -31.08
CA GLY A 14 5.25 -19.39 -31.76
C GLY A 14 5.59 -18.17 -32.67
N LYS A 15 4.72 -17.18 -32.77
CA LYS A 15 4.92 -15.99 -33.61
C LYS A 15 6.15 -15.17 -33.21
N TYR A 16 6.51 -15.17 -31.91
CA TYR A 16 7.66 -14.42 -31.38
C TYR A 16 8.62 -15.36 -30.68
N THR A 17 9.93 -15.11 -30.86
CA THR A 17 10.97 -15.86 -30.14
C THR A 17 11.18 -15.34 -28.73
N VAL A 18 11.71 -16.18 -27.83
CA VAL A 18 12.08 -15.80 -26.46
C VAL A 18 13.05 -14.62 -26.47
N SER A 19 14.06 -14.64 -27.34
CA SER A 19 15.05 -13.55 -27.47
C SER A 19 14.41 -12.25 -27.96
N GLY A 20 13.54 -12.32 -28.96
CA GLY A 20 12.80 -11.15 -29.47
C GLY A 20 11.91 -10.51 -28.42
N LEU A 21 11.13 -11.33 -27.67
CA LEU A 21 10.31 -10.85 -26.56
C LEU A 21 11.17 -10.20 -25.46
N SER A 22 12.25 -10.87 -25.04
CA SER A 22 13.16 -10.35 -24.03
C SER A 22 13.84 -9.04 -24.47
N TRP A 23 14.21 -8.92 -25.76
CA TRP A 23 14.74 -7.69 -26.33
C TRP A 23 13.73 -6.56 -26.31
N MET A 24 12.51 -6.83 -26.79
CA MET A 24 11.41 -5.85 -26.79
C MET A 24 11.14 -5.29 -25.40
N PHE A 25 11.05 -6.15 -24.37
CA PHE A 25 10.79 -5.69 -22.99
C PHE A 25 11.96 -4.90 -22.39
N ARG A 26 13.20 -5.12 -22.83
CA ARG A 26 14.37 -4.38 -22.36
C ARG A 26 14.60 -3.05 -23.07
N HIS A 27 14.23 -2.96 -24.34
CA HIS A 27 14.56 -1.82 -25.20
C HIS A 27 13.33 -1.06 -25.69
N GLY A 28 12.15 -1.68 -25.65
CA GLY A 28 10.90 -1.03 -26.07
C GLY A 28 10.47 0.06 -25.09
N LYS A 29 10.09 1.21 -25.62
CA LYS A 29 9.46 2.30 -24.86
C LYS A 29 7.97 2.01 -24.68
N ILE A 30 7.65 0.98 -23.88
CA ILE A 30 6.27 0.54 -23.67
C ILE A 30 5.59 1.47 -22.68
N ALA A 31 4.45 2.03 -23.06
CA ALA A 31 3.62 2.86 -22.19
C ALA A 31 2.80 1.98 -21.23
N TRP A 32 3.45 1.41 -20.23
CA TRP A 32 2.88 0.44 -19.30
C TRP A 32 1.59 0.92 -18.64
N ASN A 33 1.51 2.22 -18.28
CA ASN A 33 0.31 2.78 -17.67
C ASN A 33 -0.88 2.79 -18.64
N LEU A 34 -0.65 3.14 -19.92
CA LEU A 34 -1.71 3.09 -20.93
C LEU A 34 -2.15 1.66 -21.21
N LEU A 35 -1.21 0.73 -21.27
CA LEU A 35 -1.52 -0.69 -21.43
C LEU A 35 -2.37 -1.22 -20.25
N LEU A 36 -2.02 -0.87 -19.02
CA LEU A 36 -2.81 -1.25 -17.85
C LEU A 36 -4.22 -0.67 -17.93
N ILE A 37 -4.37 0.64 -18.20
CA ILE A 37 -5.67 1.31 -18.32
C ILE A 37 -6.53 0.64 -19.40
N ALA A 38 -5.96 0.41 -20.58
CA ALA A 38 -6.67 -0.21 -21.69
C ALA A 38 -7.10 -1.65 -21.34
N SER A 39 -6.21 -2.43 -20.72
CA SER A 39 -6.50 -3.79 -20.28
C SER A 39 -7.62 -3.82 -19.24
N VAL A 40 -7.56 -2.95 -18.24
CA VAL A 40 -8.62 -2.84 -17.22
C VAL A 40 -9.95 -2.46 -17.88
N LYS A 41 -10.01 -1.42 -18.71
CA LYS A 41 -11.24 -1.04 -19.42
C LYS A 41 -11.82 -2.18 -20.24
N MET A 42 -10.99 -2.90 -20.98
CA MET A 42 -11.42 -4.03 -21.78
C MET A 42 -12.01 -5.15 -20.91
N ILE A 43 -11.40 -5.46 -19.77
CA ILE A 43 -11.90 -6.47 -18.84
C ILE A 43 -13.24 -6.03 -18.24
N LEU A 44 -13.34 -4.79 -17.76
CA LEU A 44 -14.56 -4.25 -17.17
C LEU A 44 -15.73 -4.31 -18.17
N LEU A 45 -15.51 -3.88 -19.41
CA LEU A 45 -16.52 -3.93 -20.48
C LEU A 45 -16.91 -5.36 -20.82
N ARG A 46 -15.93 -6.25 -21.00
CA ARG A 46 -16.16 -7.66 -21.38
C ARG A 46 -16.99 -8.42 -20.34
N HIS A 47 -16.81 -8.10 -19.07
CA HIS A 47 -17.50 -8.76 -17.96
C HIS A 47 -18.73 -7.97 -17.44
N GLY A 48 -19.07 -6.83 -18.05
CA GLY A 48 -20.20 -6.00 -17.63
C GLY A 48 -20.06 -5.48 -16.19
N ILE A 49 -18.83 -5.20 -15.75
CA ILE A 49 -18.56 -4.78 -14.37
C ILE A 49 -18.87 -3.30 -14.24
N THR A 50 -19.78 -2.95 -13.34
CA THR A 50 -20.22 -1.57 -13.05
C THR A 50 -20.00 -1.17 -11.59
N GLU A 51 -19.65 -2.14 -10.73
CA GLU A 51 -19.41 -1.89 -9.30
C GLU A 51 -18.36 -2.83 -8.71
N GLY A 52 -17.81 -2.46 -7.55
CA GLY A 52 -16.86 -3.29 -6.85
C GLY A 52 -16.34 -2.64 -5.58
N GLN A 53 -15.33 -3.28 -5.00
CA GLN A 53 -14.63 -2.86 -3.80
C GLN A 53 -13.16 -2.60 -4.16
N LEU A 54 -12.57 -1.57 -3.59
CA LEU A 54 -11.14 -1.29 -3.74
C LEU A 54 -10.35 -1.85 -2.57
N VAL A 55 -9.25 -2.52 -2.87
CA VAL A 55 -8.32 -3.05 -1.86
C VAL A 55 -6.93 -2.48 -2.12
N ILE A 56 -6.33 -1.89 -1.09
CA ILE A 56 -4.96 -1.38 -1.11
C ILE A 56 -4.08 -2.33 -0.31
N ASP A 57 -3.01 -2.81 -0.95
CA ASP A 57 -2.05 -3.71 -0.31
C ASP A 57 -0.62 -3.40 -0.78
N GLU A 58 0.36 -3.91 -0.04
CA GLU A 58 1.77 -3.76 -0.34
C GLU A 58 2.42 -5.11 -0.64
N VAL A 59 3.19 -5.14 -1.71
CA VAL A 59 3.97 -6.32 -2.08
C VAL A 59 5.45 -5.98 -2.03
N ASP A 60 6.17 -6.62 -1.10
CA ASP A 60 7.62 -6.56 -1.04
C ASP A 60 8.24 -7.65 -1.93
N ARG A 61 9.05 -7.22 -2.88
CA ARG A 61 9.77 -8.12 -3.78
C ARG A 61 11.26 -8.09 -3.48
N ALA A 62 11.72 -9.07 -2.70
CA ALA A 62 13.14 -9.24 -2.44
C ALA A 62 13.93 -9.51 -3.73
N ARG A 63 15.11 -8.89 -3.82
CA ARG A 63 16.10 -9.09 -4.88
C ARG A 63 17.42 -9.57 -4.24
N SER A 64 18.49 -9.68 -4.98
CA SER A 64 19.80 -10.00 -4.40
C SER A 64 20.40 -8.82 -3.65
N LYS A 65 21.32 -9.08 -2.71
CA LYS A 65 22.05 -8.04 -1.97
C LYS A 65 22.81 -7.06 -2.88
N SER A 66 23.22 -7.52 -4.07
CA SER A 66 23.99 -6.73 -5.04
C SER A 66 23.12 -5.96 -6.03
N THR A 67 21.81 -6.19 -6.08
CA THR A 67 20.92 -5.54 -7.06
C THR A 67 20.80 -4.04 -6.77
N LYS A 68 21.27 -3.20 -7.70
CA LYS A 68 21.25 -1.72 -7.61
C LYS A 68 20.61 -1.03 -8.82
N ARG A 69 20.49 -1.73 -9.96
CA ARG A 69 20.07 -1.16 -11.25
C ARG A 69 18.57 -1.28 -11.53
N ILE A 70 17.82 -1.94 -10.65
CA ILE A 70 16.37 -2.07 -10.81
C ILE A 70 15.70 -0.81 -10.27
N HIS A 71 14.70 -0.31 -11.01
CA HIS A 71 13.94 0.90 -10.66
C HIS A 71 13.45 0.87 -9.21
N LYS A 72 13.69 1.95 -8.47
CA LYS A 72 13.29 2.14 -7.05
C LYS A 72 13.67 0.98 -6.12
N THR A 73 14.81 0.32 -6.38
CA THR A 73 15.37 -0.68 -5.47
C THR A 73 16.05 -0.01 -4.29
N TYR A 74 15.77 -0.49 -3.09
CA TYR A 74 16.40 0.00 -1.87
C TYR A 74 16.64 -1.15 -0.88
N LYS A 75 17.49 -0.88 0.14
CA LYS A 75 17.80 -1.84 1.20
C LYS A 75 16.62 -1.95 2.16
N GLN A 76 16.04 -3.13 2.26
CA GLN A 76 14.89 -3.43 3.13
C GLN A 76 15.18 -4.66 4.01
N LYS A 77 14.47 -4.74 5.14
CA LYS A 77 14.55 -5.91 6.02
C LYS A 77 13.82 -7.08 5.36
N HIS A 78 14.50 -8.22 5.28
CA HIS A 78 13.91 -9.45 4.74
C HIS A 78 13.32 -10.29 5.86
N LYS A 79 12.00 -10.37 5.94
CA LYS A 79 11.27 -11.04 7.03
C LYS A 79 11.66 -12.51 7.19
N ALA A 80 11.83 -13.24 6.08
CA ALA A 80 12.12 -14.67 6.12
C ALA A 80 13.55 -15.01 6.59
N SER A 81 14.57 -14.20 6.28
CA SER A 81 15.96 -14.44 6.69
C SER A 81 16.42 -13.60 7.87
N GLY A 82 15.60 -12.69 8.39
CA GLY A 82 15.95 -11.75 9.47
C GLY A 82 17.00 -10.71 9.11
N GLY A 83 17.60 -10.79 7.91
CA GLY A 83 18.65 -9.89 7.43
C GLY A 83 18.13 -8.77 6.53
N TYR A 84 19.04 -8.24 5.70
CA TYR A 84 18.74 -7.19 4.74
C TYR A 84 19.03 -7.65 3.32
N VAL A 85 18.13 -7.29 2.40
CA VAL A 85 18.27 -7.49 0.96
C VAL A 85 17.94 -6.18 0.24
N ASN A 86 18.39 -6.04 -0.99
CA ASN A 86 17.83 -5.02 -1.86
C ASN A 86 16.51 -5.55 -2.42
N GLY A 87 15.50 -4.71 -2.46
CA GLY A 87 14.17 -5.09 -2.90
C GLY A 87 13.37 -3.90 -3.38
N GLN A 88 12.19 -4.18 -3.87
CA GLN A 88 11.20 -3.19 -4.29
C GLN A 88 9.95 -3.38 -3.46
N THR A 89 9.34 -2.29 -3.03
CA THR A 89 7.99 -2.28 -2.47
C THR A 89 7.06 -1.69 -3.52
N VAL A 90 5.99 -2.41 -3.81
CA VAL A 90 4.94 -1.99 -4.75
C VAL A 90 3.64 -1.85 -3.97
N ILE A 91 3.04 -0.68 -4.04
CA ILE A 91 1.67 -0.46 -3.56
C ILE A 91 0.75 -0.81 -4.72
N VAL A 92 -0.19 -1.69 -4.47
CA VAL A 92 -1.12 -2.21 -5.49
C VAL A 92 -2.54 -1.82 -5.11
N LEU A 93 -3.29 -1.33 -6.09
CA LEU A 93 -4.73 -1.13 -5.99
C LEU A 93 -5.44 -2.24 -6.76
N LEU A 94 -6.27 -3.00 -6.06
CA LEU A 94 -7.07 -4.08 -6.62
C LEU A 94 -8.53 -3.64 -6.67
N LEU A 95 -9.23 -4.00 -7.74
CA LEU A 95 -10.68 -3.99 -7.81
C LEU A 95 -11.19 -5.40 -7.60
N VAL A 96 -11.98 -5.60 -6.56
CA VAL A 96 -12.64 -6.85 -6.21
C VAL A 96 -14.11 -6.75 -6.56
N THR A 97 -14.59 -7.67 -7.37
CA THR A 97 -15.99 -7.75 -7.78
C THR A 97 -16.56 -9.11 -7.43
N SER A 98 -17.83 -9.35 -7.67
CA SER A 98 -18.48 -10.65 -7.46
C SER A 98 -17.89 -11.77 -8.32
N SER A 99 -17.30 -11.44 -9.48
CA SER A 99 -16.84 -12.40 -10.48
C SER A 99 -15.31 -12.46 -10.63
N ILE A 100 -14.61 -11.35 -10.40
CA ILE A 100 -13.18 -11.25 -10.69
C ILE A 100 -12.47 -10.27 -9.75
N THR A 101 -11.20 -10.54 -9.48
CA THR A 101 -10.29 -9.60 -8.83
C THR A 101 -9.18 -9.22 -9.79
N ILE A 102 -9.01 -7.92 -10.05
CA ILE A 102 -8.02 -7.41 -11.00
C ILE A 102 -7.18 -6.27 -10.39
N PRO A 103 -5.88 -6.19 -10.71
CA PRO A 103 -5.08 -5.02 -10.40
C PRO A 103 -5.49 -3.86 -11.32
N VAL A 104 -5.86 -2.73 -10.72
CA VAL A 104 -6.29 -1.53 -11.45
C VAL A 104 -5.29 -0.38 -11.34
N GLY A 105 -4.30 -0.50 -10.47
CA GLY A 105 -3.21 0.45 -10.33
C GLY A 105 -2.06 -0.13 -9.53
N PHE A 106 -0.86 0.40 -9.76
CA PHE A 106 0.30 0.12 -8.92
C PHE A 106 1.30 1.27 -8.95
N VAL A 107 2.07 1.41 -7.89
CA VAL A 107 3.16 2.38 -7.81
C VAL A 107 4.31 1.84 -6.97
N PHE A 108 5.54 2.14 -7.39
CA PHE A 108 6.73 1.76 -6.63
C PHE A 108 7.00 2.80 -5.54
N TYR A 109 7.19 2.32 -4.33
CA TYR A 109 7.64 3.13 -3.21
C TYR A 109 9.16 3.16 -3.13
N GLN A 110 9.71 4.29 -2.72
CA GLN A 110 11.11 4.45 -2.35
C GLN A 110 11.21 5.34 -1.13
N PRO A 111 11.92 4.91 -0.07
CA PRO A 111 12.13 5.75 1.10
C PRO A 111 13.02 6.94 0.75
N ASP A 112 12.76 8.09 1.38
CA ASP A 112 13.63 9.26 1.28
C ASP A 112 15.02 8.92 1.87
N PRO A 113 16.11 9.08 1.08
CA PRO A 113 17.45 8.75 1.53
C PRO A 113 17.93 9.62 2.70
N VAL A 114 17.56 10.91 2.69
CA VAL A 114 17.95 11.89 3.73
C VAL A 114 17.26 11.53 5.04
N LEU A 115 15.94 11.35 5.02
CA LEU A 115 15.17 10.90 6.18
C LEU A 115 15.63 9.52 6.67
N SER A 116 15.97 8.61 5.76
CA SER A 116 16.49 7.29 6.14
C SER A 116 17.83 7.36 6.85
N ALA A 117 18.72 8.25 6.42
CA ALA A 117 20.00 8.48 7.05
C ALA A 117 19.82 9.15 8.43
N TRP A 118 18.96 10.17 8.50
CA TRP A 118 18.61 10.85 9.74
C TRP A 118 18.01 9.88 10.76
N ASN A 119 17.03 9.06 10.37
CA ASN A 119 16.42 8.06 11.26
C ASN A 119 17.44 7.08 11.85
N LYS A 120 18.41 6.62 11.06
CA LYS A 120 19.49 5.75 11.57
C LYS A 120 20.34 6.47 12.63
N LYS A 121 20.69 7.74 12.38
CA LYS A 121 21.44 8.58 13.32
C LYS A 121 20.64 8.83 14.59
N GLU A 122 19.37 9.18 14.45
CA GLU A 122 18.44 9.42 15.57
C GLU A 122 18.32 8.18 16.48
N VAL A 123 18.13 6.99 15.91
CA VAL A 123 18.08 5.72 16.66
C VAL A 123 19.40 5.45 17.39
N ALA A 124 20.54 5.73 16.75
CA ALA A 124 21.85 5.55 17.37
C ALA A 124 22.07 6.52 18.55
N LEU A 125 21.67 7.79 18.40
CA LEU A 125 21.77 8.80 19.46
C LEU A 125 20.83 8.49 20.62
N LYS A 126 19.61 8.04 20.36
CA LYS A 126 18.68 7.55 21.40
C LYS A 126 19.27 6.41 22.21
N LYS A 127 19.89 5.43 21.56
CA LYS A 127 20.56 4.30 22.24
C LYS A 127 21.72 4.72 23.11
N LYS A 128 22.41 5.82 22.76
CA LYS A 128 23.50 6.43 23.57
C LYS A 128 23.00 7.32 24.69
N GLY A 129 21.69 7.47 24.89
CA GLY A 129 21.08 8.32 25.90
C GLY A 129 21.17 9.82 25.62
N VAL A 130 21.52 10.26 24.40
CA VAL A 130 21.59 11.68 24.06
C VAL A 130 20.22 12.33 24.17
N PRO A 131 20.04 13.44 24.91
CA PRO A 131 18.76 14.15 25.04
C PRO A 131 18.22 14.64 23.70
N LYS A 132 16.87 14.73 23.57
CA LYS A 132 16.22 15.16 22.33
C LYS A 132 16.69 16.55 21.86
N SER A 133 16.93 17.46 22.80
CA SER A 133 17.42 18.84 22.54
C SER A 133 18.79 18.90 21.87
N GLN A 134 19.63 17.86 22.05
CA GLN A 134 20.98 17.77 21.47
C GLN A 134 21.02 16.92 20.20
N ARG A 135 19.87 16.42 19.73
CA ARG A 135 19.78 15.63 18.51
C ARG A 135 19.42 16.51 17.32
N PRO A 136 19.93 16.22 16.11
CA PRO A 136 19.62 17.01 14.93
C PRO A 136 18.12 17.01 14.65
N PRO A 137 17.52 18.14 14.23
CA PRO A 137 16.11 18.20 13.86
C PRO A 137 15.80 17.25 12.70
N GLU A 138 14.54 16.83 12.62
CA GLU A 138 14.08 16.00 11.51
C GLU A 138 14.06 16.85 10.23
N PRO A 139 14.69 16.38 9.14
CA PRO A 139 14.65 17.07 7.86
C PRO A 139 13.26 16.95 7.23
N GLU A 140 12.87 17.95 6.46
CA GLU A 140 11.65 17.88 5.64
C GLU A 140 11.78 16.77 4.59
N ARG A 141 10.67 16.10 4.33
CA ARG A 141 10.60 15.06 3.31
C ARG A 141 10.70 15.67 1.92
N HIS A 142 11.59 15.14 1.10
CA HIS A 142 11.73 15.58 -0.28
C HIS A 142 10.49 15.16 -1.11
N PRO A 143 9.92 16.04 -1.95
CA PRO A 143 8.71 15.75 -2.74
C PRO A 143 8.80 14.52 -3.65
N ASP A 144 9.99 14.18 -4.16
CA ASP A 144 10.23 13.02 -5.01
C ASP A 144 10.09 11.67 -4.27
N TYR A 145 10.04 11.71 -2.93
CA TYR A 145 9.90 10.53 -2.08
C TYR A 145 8.62 10.58 -1.23
N PRO A 146 7.43 10.57 -1.87
CA PRO A 146 6.16 10.63 -1.15
C PRO A 146 5.99 9.45 -0.19
N THR A 147 5.16 9.63 0.83
CA THR A 147 4.80 8.56 1.76
C THR A 147 4.00 7.47 1.04
N LYS A 148 3.95 6.27 1.60
CA LYS A 148 3.10 5.20 1.10
C LYS A 148 1.61 5.61 1.10
N LEU A 149 1.18 6.37 2.11
CA LEU A 149 -0.17 6.92 2.20
C LEU A 149 -0.49 7.86 1.02
N ASN A 150 0.42 8.78 0.72
CA ASN A 150 0.25 9.71 -0.41
C ASN A 150 0.23 8.99 -1.76
N LEU A 151 1.06 7.96 -1.92
CA LEU A 151 1.07 7.13 -3.13
C LEU A 151 -0.25 6.36 -3.29
N ALA A 152 -0.78 5.82 -2.21
CA ALA A 152 -2.06 5.12 -2.22
C ALA A 152 -3.23 6.07 -2.55
N LEU A 153 -3.25 7.27 -1.95
CA LEU A 153 -4.24 8.31 -2.31
C LEU A 153 -4.14 8.69 -3.79
N GLY A 154 -2.91 8.79 -4.33
CA GLY A 154 -2.70 9.04 -5.75
C GLY A 154 -3.30 7.94 -6.63
N LEU A 155 -3.15 6.65 -6.26
CA LEU A 155 -3.78 5.53 -6.98
C LEU A 155 -5.32 5.60 -6.92
N LEU A 156 -5.89 5.96 -5.77
CA LEU A 156 -7.34 6.12 -5.61
C LEU A 156 -7.88 7.26 -6.48
N HIS A 157 -7.24 8.42 -6.47
CA HIS A 157 -7.59 9.54 -7.36
C HIS A 157 -7.50 9.18 -8.83
N ASP A 158 -6.42 8.49 -9.21
CA ASP A 158 -6.20 8.03 -10.57
C ASP A 158 -7.29 7.06 -11.03
N PHE A 159 -7.70 6.14 -10.16
CA PHE A 159 -8.78 5.21 -10.45
C PHE A 159 -10.12 5.94 -10.60
N ALA A 160 -10.48 6.80 -9.66
CA ALA A 160 -11.72 7.59 -9.72
C ALA A 160 -11.83 8.42 -11.00
N LYS A 161 -10.72 9.02 -11.45
CA LYS A 161 -10.67 9.81 -12.69
C LYS A 161 -10.80 8.96 -13.95
N LYS A 162 -10.19 7.76 -13.98
CA LYS A 162 -10.10 6.91 -15.18
C LYS A 162 -11.28 5.95 -15.34
N HIS A 163 -11.97 5.65 -14.24
CA HIS A 163 -13.05 4.67 -14.14
C HIS A 163 -14.22 5.25 -13.32
N SER A 164 -14.64 6.47 -13.68
CA SER A 164 -15.74 7.19 -13.00
C SER A 164 -17.10 6.52 -13.18
N ASP A 165 -17.21 5.62 -14.12
CA ASP A 165 -18.37 4.77 -14.42
C ASP A 165 -18.50 3.56 -13.47
N ILE A 166 -17.48 3.27 -12.66
CA ILE A 166 -17.48 2.15 -11.72
C ILE A 166 -17.87 2.63 -10.33
N LYS A 167 -18.98 2.13 -9.82
CA LYS A 167 -19.43 2.43 -8.45
C LYS A 167 -18.59 1.66 -7.43
N ILE A 168 -17.95 2.39 -6.52
CA ILE A 168 -17.22 1.79 -5.41
C ILE A 168 -18.10 1.74 -4.15
N SER A 169 -18.20 0.55 -3.55
CA SER A 169 -19.01 0.33 -2.34
C SER A 169 -18.20 0.45 -1.05
N VAL A 170 -16.93 0.07 -1.08
CA VAL A 170 -16.04 0.12 0.10
C VAL A 170 -14.58 0.18 -0.34
N ILE A 171 -13.74 0.79 0.50
CA ILE A 171 -12.27 0.77 0.37
C ILE A 171 -11.71 -0.01 1.54
N MET A 172 -10.88 -1.02 1.26
CA MET A 172 -10.21 -1.84 2.27
C MET A 172 -8.70 -1.66 2.20
N ALA A 173 -8.06 -1.57 3.34
CA ALA A 173 -6.61 -1.41 3.44
C ALA A 173 -6.07 -2.07 4.71
N ASP A 174 -4.77 -2.38 4.74
CA ASP A 174 -4.14 -2.94 5.93
C ASP A 174 -3.93 -1.88 7.04
N ALA A 175 -3.38 -2.30 8.18
CA ALA A 175 -3.14 -1.44 9.34
C ALA A 175 -2.17 -0.26 9.08
N LEU A 176 -1.39 -0.27 8.00
CA LEU A 176 -0.55 0.87 7.63
C LEU A 176 -1.40 2.08 7.25
N TYR A 177 -2.53 1.84 6.62
CA TYR A 177 -3.47 2.84 6.11
C TYR A 177 -4.60 3.17 7.10
N GLY A 178 -4.56 2.62 8.32
CA GLY A 178 -5.54 2.86 9.38
C GLY A 178 -5.39 4.22 10.09
N GLU A 179 -4.83 5.23 9.43
CA GLU A 179 -4.75 6.60 9.94
C GLU A 179 -6.01 7.36 9.54
N GLY A 180 -6.65 8.07 10.50
CA GLY A 180 -7.93 8.77 10.27
C GLY A 180 -7.88 9.72 9.08
N ASP A 181 -6.82 10.54 8.95
CA ASP A 181 -6.65 11.48 7.82
C ASP A 181 -6.61 10.76 6.46
N PHE A 182 -5.94 9.60 6.38
CA PHE A 182 -5.95 8.79 5.17
C PHE A 182 -7.34 8.23 4.86
N MET A 183 -8.00 7.67 5.87
CA MET A 183 -9.33 7.06 5.71
C MET A 183 -10.37 8.09 5.27
N ASP A 184 -10.36 9.29 5.86
CA ASP A 184 -11.24 10.39 5.49
C ASP A 184 -11.02 10.86 4.05
N LYS A 185 -9.76 11.05 3.66
CA LYS A 185 -9.40 11.42 2.28
C LYS A 185 -9.79 10.35 1.27
N ALA A 186 -9.51 9.07 1.58
CA ALA A 186 -9.87 7.95 0.72
C ALA A 186 -11.39 7.85 0.54
N SER A 187 -12.16 7.98 1.62
CA SER A 187 -13.62 8.03 1.62
C SER A 187 -14.15 9.16 0.73
N SER A 188 -13.61 10.36 0.89
CA SER A 188 -14.04 11.56 0.17
C SER A 188 -13.84 11.47 -1.36
N ILE A 189 -12.80 10.76 -1.82
CA ILE A 189 -12.54 10.56 -3.27
C ILE A 189 -13.74 9.88 -3.97
N PHE A 190 -14.47 9.03 -3.27
CA PHE A 190 -15.62 8.26 -3.80
C PHE A 190 -16.97 8.69 -3.20
N GLY A 191 -17.08 9.94 -2.76
CA GLY A 191 -18.35 10.50 -2.29
C GLY A 191 -18.79 10.04 -0.90
N GLY A 192 -17.85 9.68 -0.04
CA GLY A 192 -18.14 9.31 1.35
C GLY A 192 -18.32 7.80 1.58
N VAL A 193 -17.76 6.96 0.72
CA VAL A 193 -17.83 5.49 0.90
C VAL A 193 -17.09 5.05 2.16
N GLN A 194 -17.55 3.96 2.76
CA GLN A 194 -16.90 3.39 3.93
C GLN A 194 -15.46 2.96 3.62
N THR A 195 -14.54 3.36 4.49
CA THR A 195 -13.16 2.87 4.47
C THR A 195 -12.91 1.96 5.67
N ILE A 196 -12.40 0.76 5.42
CA ILE A 196 -12.15 -0.27 6.43
C ILE A 196 -10.64 -0.53 6.49
N SER A 197 -10.09 -0.49 7.70
CA SER A 197 -8.70 -0.82 7.96
C SER A 197 -8.55 -1.53 9.31
N GLN A 198 -7.38 -2.13 9.51
CA GLN A 198 -7.04 -2.74 10.80
C GLN A 198 -6.41 -1.70 11.73
N LEU A 199 -6.74 -1.77 13.01
CA LEU A 199 -6.07 -0.98 14.03
C LEU A 199 -4.70 -1.61 14.36
N ARG A 200 -3.67 -0.78 14.51
CA ARG A 200 -2.37 -1.22 14.99
C ARG A 200 -2.42 -1.46 16.51
N LYS A 201 -1.74 -2.50 16.97
CA LYS A 201 -1.68 -2.82 18.41
C LYS A 201 -1.26 -1.66 19.31
N ASN A 202 -0.31 -0.85 18.83
CA ASN A 202 0.21 0.33 19.53
C ASN A 202 -0.54 1.63 19.23
N GLN A 203 -1.64 1.57 18.48
CA GLN A 203 -2.49 2.74 18.22
C GLN A 203 -3.26 3.09 19.49
N ASN A 204 -3.30 4.38 19.82
CA ASN A 204 -4.07 4.87 20.95
C ASN A 204 -5.54 5.03 20.56
N ILE A 205 -6.41 4.58 21.43
CA ILE A 205 -7.86 4.75 21.34
C ILE A 205 -8.36 5.44 22.63
N THR A 206 -9.39 6.23 22.50
CA THR A 206 -10.05 6.88 23.64
C THR A 206 -11.30 6.11 24.01
N VAL A 207 -11.40 5.70 25.27
CA VAL A 207 -12.55 4.99 25.83
C VAL A 207 -13.03 5.78 27.06
N GLY A 208 -14.15 6.45 26.92
CA GLY A 208 -14.55 7.47 27.90
C GLY A 208 -13.49 8.57 27.98
N ASN A 209 -13.00 8.86 29.19
CA ASN A 209 -11.98 9.89 29.44
C ASN A 209 -10.54 9.33 29.43
N ASN A 210 -10.34 8.06 29.12
CA ASN A 210 -9.04 7.40 29.21
C ASN A 210 -8.49 7.05 27.83
N THR A 211 -7.23 7.36 27.58
CA THR A 211 -6.50 6.93 26.39
C THR A 211 -5.71 5.66 26.69
N LYS A 212 -5.90 4.62 25.89
CA LYS A 212 -5.21 3.33 26.00
C LYS A 212 -4.74 2.87 24.62
N SER A 213 -3.71 2.00 24.59
CA SER A 213 -3.38 1.32 23.34
C SER A 213 -4.43 0.27 23.01
N VAL A 214 -4.58 -0.04 21.71
CA VAL A 214 -5.47 -1.11 21.22
C VAL A 214 -5.15 -2.44 21.91
N ASP A 215 -3.87 -2.79 22.05
CA ASP A 215 -3.45 -4.03 22.70
C ASP A 215 -3.85 -4.07 24.17
N GLU A 216 -3.61 -2.99 24.92
CA GLU A 216 -4.00 -2.89 26.33
C GLU A 216 -5.51 -2.97 26.53
N TYR A 217 -6.29 -2.33 25.67
CA TYR A 217 -7.74 -2.35 25.75
C TYR A 217 -8.31 -3.74 25.45
N PHE A 218 -7.91 -4.35 24.33
CA PHE A 218 -8.46 -5.63 23.89
C PHE A 218 -7.93 -6.85 24.65
N ASN A 219 -6.81 -6.74 25.36
CA ASN A 219 -6.35 -7.83 26.25
C ASN A 219 -7.31 -8.11 27.41
N ARG A 220 -8.16 -7.15 27.75
CA ARG A 220 -9.14 -7.25 28.85
C ARG A 220 -10.56 -7.60 28.36
N ILE A 221 -10.77 -7.72 27.06
CA ILE A 221 -12.11 -7.93 26.47
C ILE A 221 -12.18 -9.32 25.85
N ASN A 222 -13.32 -9.98 26.05
CA ASN A 222 -13.60 -11.28 25.43
C ASN A 222 -13.62 -11.18 23.90
N LYS A 223 -13.13 -12.23 23.24
CA LYS A 223 -13.06 -12.29 21.78
C LYS A 223 -14.45 -12.26 21.15
N GLY A 224 -14.59 -11.50 20.08
CA GLY A 224 -15.79 -11.49 19.25
C GLY A 224 -16.91 -10.57 19.73
N VAL A 225 -16.68 -9.76 20.77
CA VAL A 225 -17.66 -8.74 21.21
C VAL A 225 -17.42 -7.45 20.42
N PRO A 226 -18.40 -6.94 19.66
CA PRO A 226 -18.30 -5.65 19.00
C PRO A 226 -18.18 -4.54 20.06
N GLN A 227 -17.32 -3.58 19.80
CA GLN A 227 -17.11 -2.42 20.66
C GLN A 227 -17.21 -1.15 19.82
N THR A 228 -17.91 -0.13 20.36
CA THR A 228 -17.93 1.19 19.78
C THR A 228 -16.83 2.02 20.43
N LEU A 229 -15.89 2.51 19.64
CA LEU A 229 -14.71 3.24 20.12
C LEU A 229 -14.56 4.54 19.36
N THR A 230 -14.08 5.58 20.05
CA THR A 230 -13.61 6.80 19.40
C THR A 230 -12.14 6.63 19.05
N VAL A 231 -11.85 6.54 17.77
CA VAL A 231 -10.49 6.37 17.26
C VAL A 231 -10.01 7.67 16.63
N ARG A 232 -9.16 8.40 17.36
CA ARG A 232 -8.44 9.63 16.97
C ARG A 232 -9.24 10.91 16.67
N GLY A 233 -8.71 12.05 17.19
CA GLY A 233 -8.94 13.42 16.78
C GLY A 233 -10.26 14.01 17.28
N ASP A 234 -10.48 15.26 16.95
CA ASP A 234 -11.65 16.06 17.34
C ASP A 234 -12.97 15.58 16.71
N LYS A 235 -12.91 14.71 15.70
CA LYS A 235 -14.07 14.02 15.14
C LYS A 235 -14.29 12.71 15.86
N GLN A 236 -15.37 12.62 16.60
CA GLN A 236 -15.87 11.37 17.16
C GLN A 236 -16.39 10.50 16.00
N ILE A 237 -15.52 9.64 15.47
CA ILE A 237 -15.95 8.59 14.55
C ILE A 237 -16.23 7.36 15.39
N GLU A 238 -17.52 7.00 15.50
CA GLU A 238 -17.91 5.73 16.09
C GLU A 238 -17.55 4.60 15.12
N VAL A 239 -16.67 3.72 15.54
CA VAL A 239 -16.30 2.53 14.78
C VAL A 239 -16.61 1.30 15.61
N THR A 240 -17.25 0.30 15.00
CA THR A 240 -17.42 -1.00 15.62
C THR A 240 -16.14 -1.82 15.40
N VAL A 241 -15.52 -2.23 16.48
CA VAL A 241 -14.24 -2.96 16.45
C VAL A 241 -14.42 -4.33 17.07
N SER A 242 -13.90 -5.34 16.41
CA SER A 242 -13.86 -6.70 16.92
C SER A 242 -12.44 -7.24 16.91
N ARG A 243 -12.07 -8.02 17.93
CA ARG A 243 -10.79 -8.72 17.94
C ARG A 243 -10.85 -9.90 16.97
N ALA A 244 -10.03 -9.88 15.92
CA ALA A 244 -9.83 -11.03 15.05
C ALA A 244 -9.12 -12.16 15.83
N ARG A 245 -9.46 -13.40 15.52
CA ARG A 245 -8.79 -14.60 16.06
C ARG A 245 -7.40 -14.78 15.47
#